data_62d1f5bed91dad8d2c6520cc4d58b6eb
#
_entry.id   62d1f5bed91dad8d2c6520cc4d58b6eb
#
_cell.length_a   1.000
_cell.length_b   1.000
_cell.length_c   1.000
_cell.angle_alpha   90.00
_cell.angle_beta   90.00
_cell.angle_gamma   90.00
#
_symmetry.space_group_name_H-M   'P 1'
#
loop_
_entity.id
_entity.type
_entity.pdbx_description
1 polymer ?
#
loop_
_entity_poly.entity_id
_entity_poly.type
_entity_poly.pdbx_seq_one_letter_code
_entity_poly.pdbx_strand_id
1 'polypeptide(L)'
;IVSNYTGEEMDNFASVLENYGVKTVNGIILEADTNHYISQNPSYLLPNIESNDITSNLSSQSRYILMPLAQGIETTDNYRDTLTIQNILTTSDSSYSKVNVENMQTMEKESGDIDGPFHVGVAISEDLEDDKQTQIVYYSSETLFNDNMNTMVSGANFELISASVNWMCSNEDGSTISISSKSLDTSTLTIPAADASFWSIFVMAVVPAFLVILGGGIWMKRRKQ
;
A
#
# COMPACT_ATOMS: atom_id res chain seq x y z
N ILE A 1 -6.15 -10.10 11.21
CA ILE A 1 -7.37 -10.09 10.38
C ILE A 1 -6.99 -9.61 8.99
N VAL A 2 -7.62 -10.17 7.98
CA VAL A 2 -7.47 -9.74 6.57
C VAL A 2 -8.82 -9.84 5.91
N SER A 3 -9.19 -8.86 5.10
CA SER A 3 -10.42 -8.87 4.32
C SER A 3 -10.18 -8.34 2.90
N ASN A 4 -11.18 -8.53 2.06
CA ASN A 4 -11.29 -7.97 0.73
C ASN A 4 -12.65 -7.30 0.56
N TYR A 5 -12.73 -6.40 -0.42
CA TYR A 5 -14.01 -5.92 -0.89
C TYR A 5 -14.78 -7.05 -1.60
N THR A 6 -15.98 -7.34 -1.15
CA THR A 6 -16.83 -8.43 -1.69
C THR A 6 -18.05 -7.92 -2.48
N GLY A 7 -18.35 -6.63 -2.42
CA GLY A 7 -19.59 -6.05 -2.94
C GLY A 7 -20.82 -6.33 -2.08
N GLU A 8 -20.71 -7.17 -1.05
CA GLU A 8 -21.80 -7.54 -0.15
C GLU A 8 -21.54 -7.00 1.26
N GLU A 9 -22.59 -6.63 1.98
CA GLU A 9 -22.50 -6.26 3.39
C GLU A 9 -22.27 -7.50 4.26
N MET A 10 -21.22 -7.46 5.07
CA MET A 10 -20.88 -8.53 6.01
C MET A 10 -21.11 -8.06 7.46
N ASP A 11 -22.36 -7.93 7.87
CA ASP A 11 -22.78 -7.33 9.15
C ASP A 11 -22.05 -7.88 10.36
N ASN A 12 -21.88 -9.21 10.44
CA ASN A 12 -21.19 -9.85 11.56
C ASN A 12 -19.69 -9.48 11.59
N PHE A 13 -19.06 -9.37 10.44
CA PHE A 13 -17.66 -8.98 10.34
C PHE A 13 -17.50 -7.48 10.66
N ALA A 14 -18.37 -6.64 10.11
CA ALA A 14 -18.42 -5.21 10.41
C ALA A 14 -18.58 -4.97 11.92
N SER A 15 -19.50 -5.69 12.58
CA SER A 15 -19.72 -5.59 14.02
C SER A 15 -18.48 -5.97 14.84
N VAL A 16 -17.68 -6.94 14.38
CA VAL A 16 -16.40 -7.28 15.03
C VAL A 16 -15.42 -6.13 14.90
N LEU A 17 -15.27 -5.56 13.71
CA LEU A 17 -14.36 -4.43 13.48
C LEU A 17 -14.79 -3.19 14.29
N GLU A 18 -16.07 -2.84 14.28
CA GLU A 18 -16.62 -1.72 15.03
C GLU A 18 -16.40 -1.87 16.54
N ASN A 19 -16.51 -3.11 17.07
CA ASN A 19 -16.22 -3.38 18.47
C ASN A 19 -14.76 -3.09 18.84
N TYR A 20 -13.85 -3.13 17.86
CA TYR A 20 -12.44 -2.73 18.02
C TYR A 20 -12.13 -1.35 17.43
N GLY A 21 -13.13 -0.51 17.26
CA GLY A 21 -12.96 0.91 16.96
C GLY A 21 -12.66 1.23 15.50
N VAL A 22 -12.82 0.30 14.58
CA VAL A 22 -12.58 0.52 13.14
C VAL A 22 -13.75 0.04 12.29
N LYS A 23 -13.91 0.62 11.12
CA LYS A 23 -14.90 0.21 10.12
C LYS A 23 -14.30 0.27 8.72
N THR A 24 -14.87 -0.46 7.78
CA THR A 24 -14.50 -0.39 6.36
C THR A 24 -15.23 0.73 5.64
N VAL A 25 -14.55 1.38 4.72
CA VAL A 25 -15.15 2.33 3.77
C VAL A 25 -15.72 1.55 2.59
N ASN A 26 -16.88 1.95 2.10
CA ASN A 26 -17.50 1.28 0.95
C ASN A 26 -16.66 1.51 -0.33
N GLY A 27 -16.49 0.45 -1.14
CA GLY A 27 -15.77 0.48 -2.41
C GLY A 27 -14.34 -0.02 -2.33
N ILE A 28 -13.61 0.14 -3.42
CA ILE A 28 -12.17 -0.14 -3.52
C ILE A 28 -11.39 1.16 -3.65
N ILE A 29 -10.21 1.17 -3.07
CA ILE A 29 -9.33 2.35 -3.15
C ILE A 29 -8.63 2.37 -4.51
N LEU A 30 -8.68 3.55 -5.14
CA LEU A 30 -7.89 3.89 -6.31
C LEU A 30 -6.99 5.10 -5.98
N GLU A 31 -5.80 5.10 -6.55
CA GLU A 31 -4.80 6.13 -6.30
C GLU A 31 -4.65 7.04 -7.52
N ALA A 32 -4.78 8.35 -7.32
CA ALA A 32 -4.58 9.33 -8.40
C ALA A 32 -3.12 9.83 -8.47
N ASP A 33 -2.37 9.73 -7.38
CA ASP A 33 -0.94 10.06 -7.39
C ASP A 33 -0.12 8.92 -7.98
N THR A 34 0.52 9.18 -9.12
CA THR A 34 1.35 8.23 -9.87
C THR A 34 2.58 7.74 -9.10
N ASN A 35 2.96 8.38 -8.00
CA ASN A 35 4.03 7.90 -7.11
C ASN A 35 3.54 6.81 -6.14
N HIS A 36 2.23 6.64 -6.00
CA HIS A 36 1.60 5.75 -5.03
C HIS A 36 0.92 4.53 -5.64
N TYR A 37 1.22 4.20 -6.89
CA TYR A 37 0.81 2.94 -7.52
C TYR A 37 1.82 2.45 -8.56
N ILE A 38 1.72 1.17 -8.96
CA ILE A 38 2.61 0.56 -9.97
C ILE A 38 1.83 -0.01 -11.16
N SER A 39 2.56 -0.39 -12.18
CA SER A 39 2.04 -1.09 -13.38
C SER A 39 0.98 -0.30 -14.16
N GLN A 40 0.97 1.03 -14.05
CA GLN A 40 -0.06 1.91 -14.64
C GLN A 40 -1.49 1.55 -14.18
N ASN A 41 -1.61 0.90 -13.02
CA ASN A 41 -2.89 0.47 -12.47
C ASN A 41 -3.16 1.15 -11.13
N PRO A 42 -4.08 2.13 -11.06
CA PRO A 42 -4.42 2.87 -9.84
C PRO A 42 -4.88 2.00 -8.66
N SER A 43 -5.32 0.76 -8.90
CA SER A 43 -5.70 -0.16 -7.83
C SER A 43 -4.52 -0.94 -7.22
N TYR A 44 -3.31 -0.82 -7.79
CA TYR A 44 -2.09 -1.45 -7.28
C TYR A 44 -1.35 -0.49 -6.37
N LEU A 45 -1.89 -0.29 -5.18
CA LEU A 45 -1.48 0.75 -4.24
C LEU A 45 -0.07 0.52 -3.67
N LEU A 46 0.68 1.60 -3.57
CA LEU A 46 1.90 1.72 -2.78
C LEU A 46 1.64 2.70 -1.62
N PRO A 47 1.00 2.27 -0.54
CA PRO A 47 0.67 3.15 0.57
C PRO A 47 1.93 3.65 1.29
N ASN A 48 1.79 4.79 1.94
CA ASN A 48 2.79 5.30 2.88
C ASN A 48 2.90 4.34 4.08
N ILE A 49 4.12 4.06 4.49
CA ILE A 49 4.40 3.24 5.67
C ILE A 49 4.53 4.19 6.87
N GLU A 50 3.58 4.12 7.79
CA GLU A 50 3.61 4.90 9.02
C GLU A 50 4.66 4.36 9.99
N SER A 51 5.32 5.26 10.72
CA SER A 51 6.37 4.87 11.66
C SER A 51 5.78 4.38 12.98
N ASN A 52 5.91 3.09 13.25
CA ASN A 52 5.48 2.44 14.50
C ASN A 52 6.37 1.22 14.80
N ASP A 53 6.08 0.49 15.86
CA ASP A 53 6.88 -0.66 16.30
C ASP A 53 6.91 -1.80 15.27
N ILE A 54 5.84 -1.96 14.47
CA ILE A 54 5.73 -2.99 13.43
C ILE A 54 6.59 -2.63 12.21
N THR A 55 6.59 -1.34 11.84
CA THR A 55 7.13 -0.87 10.55
C THR A 55 8.53 -0.27 10.64
N SER A 56 9.10 -0.13 11.83
CA SER A 56 10.38 0.56 12.07
C SER A 56 11.53 0.10 11.16
N ASN A 57 11.61 -1.22 10.86
CA ASN A 57 12.61 -1.78 9.97
C ASN A 57 12.33 -1.49 8.48
N LEU A 58 11.06 -1.48 8.08
CA LEU A 58 10.63 -1.27 6.69
C LEU A 58 10.78 0.19 6.28
N SER A 59 10.33 1.12 7.12
CA SER A 59 10.40 2.56 6.87
C SER A 59 11.84 3.06 6.74
N SER A 60 12.78 2.48 7.51
CA SER A 60 14.19 2.84 7.45
C SER A 60 14.90 2.43 6.15
N GLN A 61 14.35 1.46 5.40
CA GLN A 61 14.93 0.89 4.19
C GLN A 61 14.33 1.43 2.89
N SER A 62 13.42 2.41 2.95
CA SER A 62 12.71 2.97 1.78
C SER A 62 12.07 1.87 0.92
N ARG A 63 11.43 0.91 1.56
CA ARG A 63 10.73 -0.19 0.89
C ARG A 63 9.31 0.19 0.53
N TYR A 64 8.76 -0.46 -0.48
CA TYR A 64 7.35 -0.34 -0.85
C TYR A 64 6.57 -1.57 -0.38
N ILE A 65 5.36 -1.34 0.08
CA ILE A 65 4.35 -2.36 0.33
C ILE A 65 3.34 -2.29 -0.82
N LEU A 66 2.94 -3.43 -1.37
CA LEU A 66 1.99 -3.50 -2.46
C LEU A 66 0.67 -4.08 -1.97
N MET A 67 -0.40 -3.27 -2.07
CA MET A 67 -1.75 -3.63 -1.64
C MET A 67 -2.77 -3.45 -2.78
N PRO A 68 -2.89 -4.41 -3.68
CA PRO A 68 -3.92 -4.35 -4.72
C PRO A 68 -5.33 -4.49 -4.14
N LEU A 69 -6.28 -3.76 -4.75
CA LEU A 69 -7.71 -3.86 -4.47
C LEU A 69 -8.07 -3.66 -2.99
N ALA A 70 -7.32 -2.84 -2.28
CA ALA A 70 -7.57 -2.57 -0.87
C ALA A 70 -8.89 -1.80 -0.66
N GLN A 71 -9.49 -2.00 0.49
CA GLN A 71 -10.63 -1.24 0.99
C GLN A 71 -10.15 -0.21 2.01
N GLY A 72 -10.82 0.93 2.12
CA GLY A 72 -10.48 1.92 3.14
C GLY A 72 -10.85 1.44 4.54
N ILE A 73 -10.07 1.83 5.53
CA ILE A 73 -10.33 1.64 6.96
C ILE A 73 -10.46 3.01 7.59
N GLU A 74 -11.51 3.23 8.35
CA GLU A 74 -11.73 4.42 9.16
C GLU A 74 -11.84 4.05 10.64
N THR A 75 -11.39 4.94 11.51
CA THR A 75 -11.64 4.84 12.96
C THR A 75 -13.06 5.29 13.24
N THR A 76 -13.78 4.57 14.12
CA THR A 76 -15.11 4.97 14.57
C THR A 76 -15.04 6.10 15.58
N ASP A 77 -16.06 6.97 15.64
CA ASP A 77 -16.08 8.12 16.56
C ASP A 77 -16.20 7.73 18.04
N ASN A 78 -16.77 6.57 18.32
CA ASN A 78 -17.09 6.07 19.67
C ASN A 78 -16.55 4.66 19.88
N TYR A 79 -15.25 4.54 20.19
CA TYR A 79 -14.66 3.29 20.64
C TYR A 79 -14.25 3.36 22.12
N ARG A 80 -13.95 2.20 22.71
CA ARG A 80 -13.58 2.13 24.13
C ARG A 80 -12.26 2.85 24.39
N ASP A 81 -12.17 3.60 25.48
CA ASP A 81 -10.96 4.34 25.89
C ASP A 81 -9.76 3.40 26.18
N THR A 82 -10.01 2.11 26.36
CA THR A 82 -8.98 1.08 26.55
C THR A 82 -8.28 0.69 25.26
N LEU A 83 -8.85 1.04 24.08
CA LEU A 83 -8.28 0.74 22.78
C LEU A 83 -7.25 1.77 22.34
N THR A 84 -6.12 1.30 21.89
CA THR A 84 -5.11 2.09 21.17
C THR A 84 -5.08 1.64 19.72
N ILE A 85 -5.36 2.56 18.79
CA ILE A 85 -5.36 2.29 17.35
C ILE A 85 -4.17 3.01 16.71
N GLN A 86 -3.31 2.28 16.03
CA GLN A 86 -2.15 2.79 15.31
C GLN A 86 -2.28 2.49 13.82
N ASN A 87 -2.01 3.50 12.98
CA ASN A 87 -1.98 3.33 11.54
C ASN A 87 -0.67 2.65 11.13
N ILE A 88 -0.75 1.66 10.26
CA ILE A 88 0.41 0.96 9.68
C ILE A 88 0.67 1.46 8.25
N LEU A 89 -0.40 1.51 7.46
CA LEU A 89 -0.36 1.88 6.05
C LEU A 89 -1.46 2.88 5.75
N THR A 90 -1.11 3.98 5.05
CA THR A 90 -2.03 5.06 4.69
C THR A 90 -1.85 5.43 3.22
N THR A 91 -2.93 5.65 2.49
CA THR A 91 -2.89 6.11 1.09
C THR A 91 -2.49 7.59 0.99
N SER A 92 -2.27 8.09 -0.22
CA SER A 92 -2.04 9.52 -0.43
C SER A 92 -3.32 10.35 -0.26
N ASP A 93 -3.17 11.66 -0.11
CA ASP A 93 -4.31 12.61 -0.08
C ASP A 93 -5.09 12.65 -1.40
N SER A 94 -4.50 12.13 -2.49
CA SER A 94 -5.12 12.09 -3.81
C SER A 94 -5.90 10.80 -4.07
N SER A 95 -5.93 9.88 -3.11
CA SER A 95 -6.67 8.63 -3.21
C SER A 95 -8.18 8.86 -3.09
N TYR A 96 -8.95 7.92 -3.62
CA TYR A 96 -10.41 7.91 -3.48
C TYR A 96 -10.94 6.49 -3.45
N SER A 97 -12.08 6.28 -2.79
CA SER A 97 -12.79 5.02 -2.81
C SER A 97 -13.83 5.01 -3.91
N LYS A 98 -13.67 4.10 -4.85
CA LYS A 98 -14.61 3.86 -5.95
C LYS A 98 -15.78 3.05 -5.43
N VAL A 99 -16.93 3.70 -5.25
CA VAL A 99 -18.10 3.06 -4.61
C VAL A 99 -18.86 2.17 -5.58
N ASN A 100 -18.97 2.55 -6.86
CA ASN A 100 -19.69 1.77 -7.85
C ASN A 100 -18.76 0.76 -8.58
N VAL A 101 -18.27 -0.22 -7.85
CA VAL A 101 -17.28 -1.19 -8.36
C VAL A 101 -17.89 -2.13 -9.41
N GLU A 102 -19.11 -2.59 -9.22
CA GLU A 102 -19.76 -3.57 -10.12
C GLU A 102 -20.00 -3.04 -11.53
N ASN A 103 -20.28 -1.74 -11.65
CA ASN A 103 -20.56 -1.08 -12.93
C ASN A 103 -19.44 -0.10 -13.31
N MET A 104 -18.25 -0.27 -12.78
CA MET A 104 -17.11 0.60 -13.03
C MET A 104 -16.71 0.59 -14.50
N GLN A 105 -16.84 1.74 -15.18
CA GLN A 105 -16.45 1.92 -16.58
C GLN A 105 -15.13 2.70 -16.73
N THR A 106 -14.74 3.40 -15.71
CA THR A 106 -13.50 4.18 -15.65
C THR A 106 -12.88 4.09 -14.27
N MET A 107 -11.55 4.13 -14.23
CA MET A 107 -10.79 4.26 -12.99
C MET A 107 -10.63 5.72 -12.56
N GLU A 108 -11.15 6.69 -13.30
CA GLU A 108 -11.16 8.08 -12.87
C GLU A 108 -12.20 8.32 -11.78
N LYS A 109 -11.93 9.29 -10.92
CA LYS A 109 -12.87 9.68 -9.85
C LYS A 109 -14.18 10.23 -10.46
N GLU A 110 -15.29 9.73 -9.94
CA GLU A 110 -16.63 10.12 -10.33
C GLU A 110 -17.39 10.75 -9.16
N SER A 111 -18.54 11.35 -9.49
CA SER A 111 -19.43 11.89 -8.46
C SER A 111 -20.01 10.77 -7.60
N GLY A 112 -19.82 10.86 -6.29
CA GLY A 112 -20.24 9.85 -5.31
C GLY A 112 -19.09 9.00 -4.79
N ASP A 113 -17.92 9.06 -5.41
CA ASP A 113 -16.70 8.46 -4.84
C ASP A 113 -16.24 9.25 -3.60
N ILE A 114 -15.67 8.56 -2.64
CA ILE A 114 -15.28 9.13 -1.34
C ILE A 114 -13.81 9.54 -1.40
N ASP A 115 -13.50 10.77 -0.96
CA ASP A 115 -12.12 11.27 -0.90
C ASP A 115 -11.30 10.61 0.22
N GLY A 116 -10.02 10.36 -0.05
CA GLY A 116 -9.01 9.96 0.92
C GLY A 116 -8.43 11.13 1.73
N PRO A 117 -7.34 10.90 2.49
CA PRO A 117 -6.62 9.62 2.57
C PRO A 117 -7.35 8.54 3.37
N PHE A 118 -6.98 7.27 3.16
CA PHE A 118 -7.54 6.12 3.88
C PHE A 118 -6.43 5.32 4.54
N HIS A 119 -6.73 4.73 5.69
CA HIS A 119 -5.90 3.68 6.22
C HIS A 119 -6.21 2.37 5.47
N VAL A 120 -5.21 1.57 5.18
CA VAL A 120 -5.35 0.24 4.56
C VAL A 120 -4.70 -0.86 5.38
N GLY A 121 -4.06 -0.47 6.48
CA GLY A 121 -3.53 -1.35 7.51
C GLY A 121 -3.50 -0.65 8.86
N VAL A 122 -4.01 -1.30 9.92
CA VAL A 122 -4.06 -0.76 11.28
C VAL A 122 -3.65 -1.83 12.30
N ALA A 123 -3.04 -1.40 13.39
CA ALA A 123 -2.78 -2.19 14.58
C ALA A 123 -3.63 -1.67 15.73
N ILE A 124 -4.25 -2.57 16.46
CA ILE A 124 -5.14 -2.26 17.59
C ILE A 124 -4.63 -3.03 18.79
N SER A 125 -4.44 -2.35 19.90
CA SER A 125 -4.15 -2.97 21.19
C SER A 125 -5.17 -2.56 22.21
N GLU A 126 -5.48 -3.44 23.15
CA GLU A 126 -6.36 -3.20 24.26
C GLU A 126 -5.74 -3.78 25.52
N ASP A 127 -5.49 -2.92 26.50
CA ASP A 127 -5.04 -3.34 27.82
C ASP A 127 -6.23 -3.86 28.63
N LEU A 128 -6.12 -5.07 29.10
CA LEU A 128 -7.12 -5.76 29.91
C LEU A 128 -6.66 -5.84 31.37
N GLU A 129 -7.56 -6.25 32.27
CA GLU A 129 -7.22 -6.56 33.65
C GLU A 129 -6.18 -7.72 33.72
N ASP A 130 -5.44 -7.80 34.83
CA ASP A 130 -4.40 -8.85 35.08
C ASP A 130 -3.20 -8.81 34.11
N ASP A 131 -2.76 -7.63 33.69
CA ASP A 131 -1.61 -7.44 32.77
C ASP A 131 -1.77 -8.20 31.44
N LYS A 132 -3.00 -8.44 31.02
CA LYS A 132 -3.31 -9.05 29.73
C LYS A 132 -3.53 -7.99 28.67
N GLN A 133 -3.11 -8.26 27.46
CA GLN A 133 -3.29 -7.39 26.30
C GLN A 133 -3.92 -8.17 25.12
N THR A 134 -4.90 -7.55 24.47
CA THR A 134 -5.37 -8.00 23.16
C THR A 134 -4.65 -7.22 22.10
N GLN A 135 -4.14 -7.91 21.09
CA GLN A 135 -3.46 -7.30 19.95
C GLN A 135 -4.07 -7.81 18.64
N ILE A 136 -4.43 -6.90 17.77
CA ILE A 136 -5.05 -7.18 16.47
C ILE A 136 -4.29 -6.38 15.41
N VAL A 137 -3.92 -7.02 14.31
CA VAL A 137 -3.49 -6.34 13.10
C VAL A 137 -4.52 -6.62 12.02
N TYR A 138 -4.98 -5.57 11.35
CA TYR A 138 -5.97 -5.66 10.28
C TYR A 138 -5.44 -5.02 9.00
N TYR A 139 -5.47 -5.79 7.91
CA TYR A 139 -5.17 -5.36 6.55
C TYR A 139 -6.39 -5.57 5.65
N SER A 140 -6.70 -4.59 4.83
CA SER A 140 -7.89 -4.57 3.98
C SER A 140 -7.66 -5.08 2.54
N SER A 141 -6.62 -5.89 2.35
CA SER A 141 -6.34 -6.56 1.08
C SER A 141 -5.75 -7.96 1.32
N GLU A 142 -6.44 -9.00 0.88
CA GLU A 142 -5.91 -10.37 0.95
C GLU A 142 -4.72 -10.58 0.02
N THR A 143 -4.63 -9.79 -1.05
CA THR A 143 -3.55 -9.92 -2.04
C THR A 143 -2.18 -9.54 -1.46
N LEU A 144 -2.14 -8.88 -0.29
CA LEU A 144 -0.92 -8.67 0.50
C LEU A 144 -0.17 -9.99 0.75
N PHE A 145 -0.90 -11.11 0.89
CA PHE A 145 -0.37 -12.45 1.16
C PHE A 145 -0.02 -13.23 -0.11
N ASN A 146 -0.19 -12.63 -1.29
CA ASN A 146 0.11 -13.28 -2.55
C ASN A 146 1.61 -13.26 -2.86
N ASP A 147 2.18 -14.40 -3.21
CA ASP A 147 3.61 -14.56 -3.48
C ASP A 147 4.08 -13.73 -4.68
N ASN A 148 3.25 -13.61 -5.74
CA ASN A 148 3.58 -12.76 -6.88
C ASN A 148 3.64 -11.27 -6.49
N MET A 149 2.71 -10.80 -5.65
CA MET A 149 2.73 -9.42 -5.15
C MET A 149 3.93 -9.17 -4.25
N ASN A 150 4.26 -10.14 -3.40
CA ASN A 150 5.45 -10.09 -2.55
C ASN A 150 6.74 -10.01 -3.38
N THR A 151 6.83 -10.78 -4.47
CA THR A 151 7.98 -10.75 -5.38
C THR A 151 8.14 -9.39 -6.05
N MET A 152 7.04 -8.73 -6.44
CA MET A 152 7.06 -7.39 -7.06
C MET A 152 7.65 -6.30 -6.15
N VAL A 153 7.59 -6.48 -4.84
CA VAL A 153 8.14 -5.56 -3.83
C VAL A 153 9.35 -6.17 -3.08
N SER A 154 10.03 -7.13 -3.72
CA SER A 154 11.26 -7.74 -3.20
C SER A 154 11.13 -8.30 -1.77
N GLY A 155 9.99 -8.92 -1.47
CA GLY A 155 9.73 -9.58 -0.20
C GLY A 155 9.16 -8.70 0.91
N ALA A 156 8.95 -7.40 0.66
CA ALA A 156 8.56 -6.46 1.71
C ALA A 156 7.17 -6.74 2.30
N ASN A 157 6.23 -7.29 1.50
CA ASN A 157 4.92 -7.67 2.01
C ASN A 157 5.03 -8.76 3.09
N PHE A 158 5.80 -9.80 2.86
CA PHE A 158 5.99 -10.88 3.83
C PHE A 158 6.83 -10.43 5.04
N GLU A 159 7.74 -9.48 4.85
CA GLU A 159 8.47 -8.85 5.95
C GLU A 159 7.50 -8.08 6.87
N LEU A 160 6.56 -7.31 6.32
CA LEU A 160 5.51 -6.62 7.07
C LEU A 160 4.62 -7.61 7.83
N ILE A 161 4.18 -8.69 7.18
CA ILE A 161 3.36 -9.73 7.81
C ILE A 161 4.12 -10.38 8.98
N SER A 162 5.40 -10.72 8.77
CA SER A 162 6.23 -11.31 9.81
C SER A 162 6.43 -10.36 10.99
N ALA A 163 6.65 -9.08 10.73
CA ALA A 163 6.76 -8.06 11.77
C ALA A 163 5.45 -7.92 12.56
N SER A 164 4.30 -7.97 11.87
CA SER A 164 2.97 -7.92 12.50
C SER A 164 2.73 -9.12 13.42
N VAL A 165 3.09 -10.33 12.96
CA VAL A 165 2.97 -11.54 13.78
C VAL A 165 3.92 -11.47 14.99
N ASN A 166 5.15 -11.03 14.80
CA ASN A 166 6.10 -10.84 15.89
C ASN A 166 5.58 -9.85 16.93
N TRP A 167 5.00 -8.72 16.48
CA TRP A 167 4.42 -7.72 17.38
C TRP A 167 3.27 -8.34 18.21
N MET A 168 2.36 -9.09 17.58
CA MET A 168 1.25 -9.77 18.28
C MET A 168 1.70 -10.89 19.21
N CYS A 169 2.89 -11.47 18.98
CA CYS A 169 3.44 -12.56 19.80
C CYS A 169 4.46 -12.07 20.84
N SER A 170 4.79 -10.79 20.87
CA SER A 170 5.74 -10.22 21.81
C SER A 170 5.09 -10.14 23.20
N ASN A 171 5.31 -11.18 24.00
CA ASN A 171 5.04 -11.14 25.44
C ASN A 171 6.22 -10.45 26.14
N GLU A 172 5.99 -9.86 27.32
CA GLU A 172 6.93 -9.05 28.11
C GLU A 172 8.32 -9.68 28.35
N ASP A 173 8.48 -10.98 28.17
CA ASP A 173 9.73 -11.71 28.38
C ASP A 173 10.52 -12.04 27.10
N GLY A 174 10.06 -11.67 25.92
CA GLY A 174 10.65 -12.09 24.67
C GLY A 174 11.26 -10.97 23.85
N SER A 175 12.56 -10.71 24.01
CA SER A 175 13.33 -10.05 22.95
C SER A 175 13.32 -10.95 21.71
N THR A 176 12.29 -10.85 20.89
CA THR A 176 12.27 -11.51 19.58
C THR A 176 13.29 -10.81 18.68
N ILE A 177 14.44 -11.42 18.51
CA ILE A 177 15.39 -11.00 17.48
C ILE A 177 14.71 -11.34 16.14
N SER A 178 14.16 -10.33 15.48
CA SER A 178 13.67 -10.44 14.12
C SER A 178 14.88 -10.70 13.20
N ILE A 179 15.15 -11.95 12.89
CA ILE A 179 16.13 -12.32 11.88
C ILE A 179 15.39 -12.24 10.55
N SER A 180 15.63 -11.16 9.81
CA SER A 180 15.12 -11.03 8.44
C SER A 180 15.58 -12.22 7.61
N SER A 181 14.63 -12.95 7.01
CA SER A 181 14.99 -14.05 6.09
C SER A 181 15.74 -13.46 4.92
N LYS A 182 16.96 -13.93 4.67
CA LYS A 182 17.70 -13.54 3.48
C LYS A 182 17.08 -14.26 2.28
N SER A 183 16.29 -13.53 1.49
CA SER A 183 15.83 -14.04 0.20
C SER A 183 17.04 -14.27 -0.71
N LEU A 184 17.11 -15.46 -1.29
CA LEU A 184 18.08 -15.81 -2.32
C LEU A 184 17.55 -15.48 -3.72
N ASP A 185 16.30 -15.03 -3.80
CA ASP A 185 15.68 -14.63 -5.06
C ASP A 185 16.28 -13.32 -5.58
N THR A 186 16.30 -13.19 -6.89
CA THR A 186 16.73 -11.96 -7.55
C THR A 186 15.80 -10.82 -7.12
N SER A 187 16.37 -9.80 -6.48
CA SER A 187 15.60 -8.61 -6.11
C SER A 187 15.00 -7.97 -7.37
N THR A 188 13.71 -7.78 -7.37
CA THR A 188 13.01 -7.02 -8.42
C THR A 188 13.01 -5.54 -8.05
N LEU A 189 13.18 -4.68 -9.06
CA LEU A 189 13.09 -3.24 -8.87
C LEU A 189 11.62 -2.81 -8.91
N THR A 190 11.10 -2.33 -7.80
CA THR A 190 9.75 -1.73 -7.74
C THR A 190 9.85 -0.29 -8.22
N ILE A 191 9.15 0.03 -9.31
CA ILE A 191 9.18 1.36 -9.93
C ILE A 191 7.77 1.95 -9.89
N PRO A 192 7.55 3.09 -9.19
CA PRO A 192 6.30 3.85 -9.28
C PRO A 192 5.96 4.23 -10.72
N ALA A 193 4.66 4.40 -11.00
CA ALA A 193 4.19 4.71 -12.35
C ALA A 193 4.74 6.03 -12.91
N ALA A 194 4.99 7.01 -12.05
CA ALA A 194 5.61 8.28 -12.41
C ALA A 194 7.00 8.09 -13.01
N ASP A 195 7.87 7.37 -12.33
CA ASP A 195 9.25 7.10 -12.76
C ASP A 195 9.28 6.25 -14.04
N ALA A 196 8.43 5.24 -14.13
CA ALA A 196 8.30 4.39 -15.32
C ALA A 196 7.91 5.23 -16.55
N SER A 197 6.96 6.15 -16.40
CA SER A 197 6.52 7.06 -17.47
C SER A 197 7.62 8.02 -17.88
N PHE A 198 8.31 8.64 -16.94
CA PHE A 198 9.42 9.56 -17.20
C PHE A 198 10.53 8.88 -18.01
N TRP A 199 11.02 7.74 -17.56
CA TRP A 199 12.10 7.02 -18.25
C TRP A 199 11.67 6.50 -19.63
N SER A 200 10.41 6.08 -19.79
CA SER A 200 9.87 5.66 -21.08
C SER A 200 9.89 6.79 -22.10
N ILE A 201 9.41 7.98 -21.73
CA ILE A 201 9.43 9.17 -22.60
C ILE A 201 10.86 9.58 -22.90
N PHE A 202 11.76 9.57 -21.92
CA PHE A 202 13.15 9.94 -22.10
C PHE A 202 13.84 9.04 -23.14
N VAL A 203 13.71 7.72 -23.02
CA VAL A 203 14.36 6.78 -23.92
C VAL A 203 13.70 6.78 -25.30
N MET A 204 12.37 6.83 -25.40
CA MET A 204 11.67 6.74 -26.68
C MET A 204 11.67 8.04 -27.50
N ALA A 205 11.69 9.20 -26.83
CA ALA A 205 11.56 10.48 -27.53
C ALA A 205 12.85 11.31 -27.47
N VAL A 206 13.43 11.52 -26.30
CA VAL A 206 14.57 12.43 -26.11
C VAL A 206 15.83 11.88 -26.77
N VAL A 207 16.15 10.62 -26.56
CA VAL A 207 17.34 9.99 -27.12
C VAL A 207 17.30 9.95 -28.66
N PRO A 208 16.24 9.49 -29.34
CA PRO A 208 16.17 9.56 -30.81
C PRO A 208 16.17 10.99 -31.35
N ALA A 209 15.46 11.94 -30.72
CA ALA A 209 15.47 13.32 -31.14
C ALA A 209 16.87 13.93 -31.09
N PHE A 210 17.62 13.65 -30.04
CA PHE A 210 19.01 14.10 -29.92
C PHE A 210 19.91 13.54 -31.04
N LEU A 211 19.76 12.25 -31.36
CA LEU A 211 20.52 11.64 -32.47
C LEU A 211 20.15 12.24 -33.83
N VAL A 212 18.87 12.55 -34.09
CA VAL A 212 18.44 13.24 -35.31
C VAL A 212 19.03 14.64 -35.41
N ILE A 213 19.01 15.39 -34.31
CA ILE A 213 19.60 16.74 -34.26
C ILE A 213 21.11 16.69 -34.54
N LEU A 214 21.85 15.76 -33.92
CA LEU A 214 23.27 15.58 -34.17
C LEU A 214 23.54 15.20 -35.63
N GLY A 215 22.80 14.22 -36.15
CA GLY A 215 22.91 13.77 -37.55
C GLY A 215 22.62 14.90 -38.53
N GLY A 216 21.56 15.67 -38.29
CA GLY A 216 21.22 16.86 -39.06
C GLY A 216 22.29 17.95 -39.04
N GLY A 217 22.86 18.21 -37.86
CA GLY A 217 23.96 19.15 -37.68
C GLY A 217 25.23 18.75 -38.47
N ILE A 218 25.59 17.47 -38.40
CA ILE A 218 26.75 16.94 -39.15
C ILE A 218 26.48 16.99 -40.68
N TRP A 219 25.26 16.63 -41.09
CA TRP A 219 24.86 16.69 -42.51
C TRP A 219 24.90 18.12 -43.05
N MET A 220 24.39 19.10 -42.32
CA MET A 220 24.45 20.53 -42.71
C MET A 220 25.86 21.04 -42.78
N LYS A 221 26.75 20.66 -41.86
CA LYS A 221 28.15 21.03 -41.86
C LYS A 221 28.88 20.49 -43.09
N ARG A 222 28.63 19.22 -43.46
CA ARG A 222 29.25 18.60 -44.64
C ARG A 222 28.74 19.19 -45.96
N ARG A 223 27.48 19.65 -46.01
CA ARG A 223 26.91 20.26 -47.21
C ARG A 223 27.43 21.67 -47.49
N LYS A 224 28.03 22.34 -46.52
CA LYS A 224 28.63 23.67 -46.68
C LYS A 224 30.11 23.64 -47.00
N GLN A 225 30.75 22.47 -47.06
CA GLN A 225 32.08 22.23 -47.59
C GLN A 225 32.00 21.76 -49.06
#